data_7849847591e839b080faed3665cd15a8
#
_entry.id   7849847591e839b080faed3665cd15a8
#
_cell.length_a   1.000
_cell.length_b   1.000
_cell.length_c   1.000
_cell.angle_alpha   90.00
_cell.angle_beta   90.00
_cell.angle_gamma   90.00
#
_symmetry.space_group_name_H-M   'P 1'
#
loop_
_entity.id
_entity.type
_entity.pdbx_description
1 polymer ?
#
loop_
_entity_poly.entity_id
_entity_poly.type
_entity_poly.pdbx_seq_one_letter_code
_entity_poly.pdbx_strand_id
1 'polypeptide(L)'
;MSEEHAIADSEERIFVAGQMQLMWWRFRKHRVAVVATFVVAAFYVVVLGADFLAYTDPNTTEAYRLLMPPQPIRFFDNGRFRPHVYAVSGERDLKTFKRVYVADPNNKLTVRLFARGYKYKLFGFIRTDRHLIGVEGASAAESLFLLGTDEKGRDVWSRMMVATRTSLTIGLVAVALSLVLGVLLGGISGFYGGAIDSTIQRLIEILRSIPTIPLWMGMAAAFPREWSVEQIYFAITIVIALRGWTGLAREVRGRFLSLREEDFVTAADLAGCSRKRIIFRHMIPSFQSHIIAAATLSIPAMILAETALSYLGLGLRPPAISWGVMLQQVQNVEAVALSPWLLVSAVPVIVVTLAFNFMGDGLRDAADPYGV
;
A
#
# COMPACT_ATOMS: atom_id res chain seq x y z
N MET A 1 9.92 50.07 -5.17
CA MET A 1 11.11 49.67 -4.36
C MET A 1 10.94 48.44 -3.52
N SER A 2 9.74 48.10 -3.01
CA SER A 2 9.52 46.87 -2.22
C SER A 2 9.30 45.59 -3.06
N GLU A 3 8.68 45.67 -4.24
CA GLU A 3 8.45 44.51 -5.11
C GLU A 3 9.70 44.06 -5.88
N GLU A 4 10.52 45.01 -6.34
CA GLU A 4 11.80 44.68 -7.02
C GLU A 4 12.78 43.98 -6.08
N HIS A 5 12.85 44.41 -4.80
CA HIS A 5 13.68 43.74 -3.79
C HIS A 5 13.15 42.33 -3.46
N ALA A 6 11.82 42.12 -3.41
CA ALA A 6 11.23 40.81 -3.18
C ALA A 6 11.42 39.83 -4.35
N ILE A 7 11.46 40.37 -5.58
CA ILE A 7 11.72 39.56 -6.79
C ILE A 7 13.22 39.18 -6.83
N ALA A 8 14.14 40.14 -6.57
CA ALA A 8 15.57 39.85 -6.52
C ALA A 8 15.94 38.84 -5.43
N ASP A 9 15.34 38.95 -4.22
CA ASP A 9 15.52 38.00 -3.11
C ASP A 9 14.95 36.59 -3.44
N SER A 10 13.89 36.53 -4.24
CA SER A 10 13.32 35.26 -4.71
C SER A 10 14.15 34.58 -5.78
N GLU A 11 14.75 35.36 -6.68
CA GLU A 11 15.66 34.85 -7.72
C GLU A 11 16.98 34.36 -7.11
N GLU A 12 17.59 35.11 -6.19
CA GLU A 12 18.79 34.66 -5.47
C GLU A 12 18.56 33.35 -4.70
N ARG A 13 17.40 33.18 -4.07
CA ARG A 13 17.05 31.93 -3.38
C ARG A 13 16.94 30.75 -4.34
N ILE A 14 16.47 30.95 -5.58
CA ILE A 14 16.38 29.92 -6.59
C ILE A 14 17.77 29.49 -7.07
N PHE A 15 18.69 30.42 -7.25
CA PHE A 15 20.07 30.15 -7.71
C PHE A 15 20.90 29.37 -6.66
N VAL A 16 20.64 29.56 -5.37
CA VAL A 16 21.37 28.90 -4.28
C VAL A 16 20.67 27.60 -3.81
N ALA A 17 19.43 27.37 -4.24
CA ALA A 17 18.64 26.24 -3.78
C ALA A 17 19.14 24.90 -4.33
N GLY A 18 19.32 23.92 -3.45
CA GLY A 18 19.62 22.55 -3.85
C GLY A 18 18.48 21.89 -4.63
N GLN A 19 18.80 20.91 -5.47
CA GLN A 19 17.84 20.20 -6.35
C GLN A 19 16.59 19.70 -5.60
N MET A 20 16.75 19.13 -4.40
CA MET A 20 15.62 18.64 -3.58
C MET A 20 14.72 19.78 -3.08
N GLN A 21 15.29 20.95 -2.81
CA GLN A 21 14.53 22.12 -2.37
C GLN A 21 13.69 22.70 -3.51
N LEU A 22 14.25 22.76 -4.72
CA LEU A 22 13.54 23.17 -5.93
C LEU A 22 12.40 22.20 -6.24
N MET A 23 12.67 20.89 -6.19
CA MET A 23 11.65 19.87 -6.37
C MET A 23 10.51 20.02 -5.36
N TRP A 24 10.82 20.25 -4.07
CA TRP A 24 9.81 20.47 -3.03
C TRP A 24 8.96 21.71 -3.28
N TRP A 25 9.56 22.81 -3.70
CA TRP A 25 8.81 24.03 -4.02
C TRP A 25 7.88 23.87 -5.21
N ARG A 26 8.32 23.18 -6.26
CA ARG A 26 7.49 22.83 -7.43
C ARG A 26 6.37 21.87 -7.05
N PHE A 27 6.68 20.81 -6.31
CA PHE A 27 5.70 19.83 -5.85
C PHE A 27 4.55 20.47 -5.06
N ARG A 28 4.85 21.39 -4.15
CA ARG A 28 3.83 22.09 -3.37
C ARG A 28 2.87 22.93 -4.22
N LYS A 29 3.24 23.31 -5.42
CA LYS A 29 2.36 24.04 -6.36
C LYS A 29 1.36 23.10 -7.03
N HIS A 30 1.64 21.80 -7.11
CA HIS A 30 0.78 20.79 -7.72
C HIS A 30 -0.30 20.32 -6.73
N ARG A 31 -1.44 21.03 -6.73
CA ARG A 31 -2.52 20.83 -5.73
C ARG A 31 -2.98 19.38 -5.62
N VAL A 32 -3.17 18.68 -6.77
CA VAL A 32 -3.65 17.29 -6.80
C VAL A 32 -2.64 16.34 -6.13
N ALA A 33 -1.34 16.51 -6.40
CA ALA A 33 -0.29 15.70 -5.78
C ALA A 33 -0.20 15.93 -4.27
N VAL A 34 -0.39 17.18 -3.81
CA VAL A 34 -0.42 17.50 -2.37
C VAL A 34 -1.61 16.82 -1.69
N VAL A 35 -2.82 16.89 -2.26
CA VAL A 35 -4.00 16.19 -1.73
C VAL A 35 -3.75 14.68 -1.71
N ALA A 36 -3.22 14.12 -2.79
CA ALA A 36 -2.87 12.71 -2.88
C ALA A 36 -1.86 12.29 -1.80
N THR A 37 -0.88 13.14 -1.48
CA THR A 37 0.07 12.91 -0.40
C THR A 37 -0.61 12.81 0.97
N PHE A 38 -1.60 13.67 1.25
CA PHE A 38 -2.38 13.57 2.48
C PHE A 38 -3.21 12.29 2.54
N VAL A 39 -3.78 11.84 1.41
CA VAL A 39 -4.49 10.55 1.32
C VAL A 39 -3.53 9.40 1.62
N VAL A 40 -2.36 9.36 0.99
CA VAL A 40 -1.33 8.34 1.25
C VAL A 40 -0.90 8.38 2.71
N ALA A 41 -0.65 9.57 3.28
CA ALA A 41 -0.29 9.73 4.69
C ALA A 41 -1.39 9.18 5.61
N ALA A 42 -2.66 9.44 5.31
CA ALA A 42 -3.79 8.89 6.07
C ALA A 42 -3.81 7.36 6.05
N PHE A 43 -3.52 6.74 4.90
CA PHE A 43 -3.39 5.28 4.82
C PHE A 43 -2.22 4.74 5.66
N TYR A 44 -1.08 5.44 5.71
CA TYR A 44 0.02 5.02 6.59
C TYR A 44 -0.30 5.24 8.09
N VAL A 45 -1.11 6.23 8.43
CA VAL A 45 -1.67 6.34 9.80
C VAL A 45 -2.56 5.12 10.11
N VAL A 46 -3.38 4.66 9.16
CA VAL A 46 -4.15 3.41 9.30
C VAL A 46 -3.21 2.21 9.45
N VAL A 47 -2.13 2.10 8.68
CA VAL A 47 -1.13 1.02 8.82
C VAL A 47 -0.57 0.95 10.23
N LEU A 48 -0.18 2.10 10.81
CA LEU A 48 0.37 2.19 12.15
C LEU A 48 -0.67 1.87 13.23
N GLY A 49 -1.91 2.30 13.05
CA GLY A 49 -3.01 2.13 13.98
C GLY A 49 -3.96 0.98 13.65
N ALA A 50 -3.60 0.04 12.76
CA ALA A 50 -4.52 -0.97 12.23
C ALA A 50 -5.24 -1.77 13.34
N ASP A 51 -4.51 -2.24 14.35
CA ASP A 51 -5.08 -3.00 15.47
C ASP A 51 -5.94 -2.13 16.39
N PHE A 52 -5.62 -0.84 16.52
CA PHE A 52 -6.42 0.13 17.28
C PHE A 52 -7.73 0.46 16.57
N LEU A 53 -7.72 0.50 15.24
CA LEU A 53 -8.89 0.75 14.40
C LEU A 53 -9.77 -0.49 14.21
N ALA A 54 -9.19 -1.68 14.35
CA ALA A 54 -9.89 -2.96 14.30
C ALA A 54 -10.52 -3.24 15.68
N TYR A 55 -11.82 -3.04 15.80
CA TYR A 55 -12.52 -3.17 17.09
C TYR A 55 -12.91 -4.62 17.42
N THR A 56 -12.87 -5.54 16.45
CA THR A 56 -13.10 -6.98 16.62
C THR A 56 -11.85 -7.72 16.16
N ASP A 57 -11.52 -8.86 16.79
CA ASP A 57 -10.41 -9.71 16.33
C ASP A 57 -10.67 -10.16 14.88
N PRO A 58 -9.78 -9.79 13.94
CA PRO A 58 -9.98 -10.05 12.51
C PRO A 58 -10.05 -11.54 12.13
N ASN A 59 -9.59 -12.42 13.02
CA ASN A 59 -9.55 -13.87 12.81
C ASN A 59 -10.73 -14.62 13.44
N THR A 60 -11.46 -13.99 14.36
CA THR A 60 -12.59 -14.61 15.02
C THR A 60 -13.69 -14.91 14.04
N THR A 61 -14.08 -16.18 13.96
CA THR A 61 -15.15 -16.67 13.07
C THR A 61 -16.43 -16.91 13.86
N GLU A 62 -17.55 -16.41 13.36
CA GLU A 62 -18.85 -16.57 14.01
C GLU A 62 -19.85 -17.26 13.09
N ALA A 63 -20.07 -18.56 13.32
CA ALA A 63 -20.95 -19.38 12.49
C ALA A 63 -22.42 -18.87 12.43
N TYR A 64 -22.84 -18.08 13.39
CA TYR A 64 -24.21 -17.51 13.43
C TYR A 64 -24.34 -16.19 12.63
N ARG A 65 -23.24 -15.62 12.12
CA ARG A 65 -23.19 -14.29 11.48
C ARG A 65 -22.58 -14.32 10.08
N LEU A 66 -22.75 -15.43 9.38
CA LEU A 66 -22.26 -15.58 8.01
C LEU A 66 -22.96 -14.59 7.08
N LEU A 67 -22.18 -13.75 6.37
CA LEU A 67 -22.72 -12.78 5.41
C LEU A 67 -23.81 -11.87 6.03
N MET A 68 -23.54 -11.36 7.25
CA MET A 68 -24.42 -10.39 7.89
C MET A 68 -24.24 -9.01 7.24
N PRO A 69 -25.34 -8.31 6.91
CA PRO A 69 -25.24 -6.99 6.29
C PRO A 69 -24.66 -5.94 7.26
N PRO A 70 -24.17 -4.81 6.73
CA PRO A 70 -23.68 -3.69 7.51
C PRO A 70 -24.70 -3.17 8.52
N GLN A 71 -24.25 -2.88 9.74
CA GLN A 71 -25.08 -2.26 10.78
C GLN A 71 -24.97 -0.74 10.70
N PRO A 72 -26.05 -0.01 10.42
CA PRO A 72 -26.04 1.46 10.41
C PRO A 72 -25.94 2.00 11.83
N ILE A 73 -24.99 2.94 12.05
CA ILE A 73 -24.93 3.70 13.31
C ILE A 73 -26.05 4.73 13.31
N ARG A 74 -26.83 4.77 14.39
CA ARG A 74 -27.81 5.81 14.67
C ARG A 74 -27.24 6.76 15.71
N PHE A 75 -27.22 8.05 15.41
CA PHE A 75 -26.58 9.06 16.25
C PHE A 75 -27.49 9.61 17.34
N PHE A 76 -28.82 9.57 17.13
CA PHE A 76 -29.80 10.13 18.05
C PHE A 76 -30.75 9.06 18.61
N ASP A 77 -30.98 9.09 19.90
CA ASP A 77 -31.98 8.31 20.62
C ASP A 77 -32.88 9.25 21.42
N ASN A 78 -34.19 9.27 21.13
CA ASN A 78 -35.18 10.12 21.77
C ASN A 78 -34.75 11.61 21.87
N GLY A 79 -34.15 12.15 20.77
CA GLY A 79 -33.70 13.54 20.68
C GLY A 79 -32.39 13.86 21.39
N ARG A 80 -31.71 12.85 22.00
CA ARG A 80 -30.39 12.99 22.63
C ARG A 80 -29.32 12.38 21.74
N PHE A 81 -28.16 13.01 21.67
CA PHE A 81 -26.99 12.45 20.96
C PHE A 81 -26.47 11.24 21.74
N ARG A 82 -26.78 10.04 21.24
CA ARG A 82 -26.39 8.75 21.80
C ARG A 82 -26.12 7.77 20.65
N PRO A 83 -24.89 7.74 20.12
CA PRO A 83 -24.54 6.81 19.05
C PRO A 83 -24.78 5.36 19.47
N HIS A 84 -25.57 4.62 18.67
CA HIS A 84 -25.92 3.23 18.96
C HIS A 84 -26.16 2.46 17.67
N VAL A 85 -26.05 1.14 17.75
CA VAL A 85 -26.52 0.19 16.75
C VAL A 85 -27.55 -0.74 17.38
N TYR A 86 -28.43 -1.32 16.58
CA TYR A 86 -29.32 -2.36 17.07
C TYR A 86 -28.63 -3.71 17.05
N ALA A 87 -28.83 -4.52 18.08
CA ALA A 87 -28.43 -5.92 18.04
C ALA A 87 -29.13 -6.63 16.87
N VAL A 88 -28.41 -7.51 16.19
CA VAL A 88 -28.92 -8.22 15.03
C VAL A 88 -28.94 -9.72 15.36
N SER A 89 -30.11 -10.33 15.24
CA SER A 89 -30.30 -11.78 15.31
C SER A 89 -30.42 -12.36 13.91
N GLY A 90 -29.73 -13.49 13.66
CA GLY A 90 -29.83 -14.22 12.40
C GLY A 90 -30.74 -15.43 12.56
N GLU A 91 -31.88 -15.45 11.91
CA GLU A 91 -32.78 -16.61 11.85
C GLU A 91 -32.67 -17.32 10.49
N ARG A 92 -32.76 -18.62 10.49
CA ARG A 92 -32.75 -19.42 9.25
C ARG A 92 -34.15 -19.52 8.71
N ASP A 93 -34.43 -18.97 7.55
CA ASP A 93 -35.65 -19.14 6.82
C ASP A 93 -35.82 -20.66 6.45
N LEU A 94 -36.86 -21.28 6.95
CA LEU A 94 -37.12 -22.69 6.75
C LEU A 94 -37.48 -23.07 5.31
N LYS A 95 -37.88 -22.09 4.47
CA LYS A 95 -38.26 -22.31 3.07
C LYS A 95 -37.06 -22.16 2.13
N THR A 96 -36.24 -21.11 2.33
CA THR A 96 -35.11 -20.80 1.45
C THR A 96 -33.79 -21.29 2.00
N PHE A 97 -33.75 -21.77 3.24
CA PHE A 97 -32.54 -22.09 4.02
C PHE A 97 -31.55 -20.95 4.13
N LYS A 98 -31.89 -19.75 3.67
CA LYS A 98 -31.08 -18.55 3.80
C LYS A 98 -31.19 -17.97 5.21
N ARG A 99 -30.09 -17.31 5.68
CA ARG A 99 -30.17 -16.53 6.90
C ARG A 99 -30.78 -15.18 6.61
N VAL A 100 -31.80 -14.87 7.39
CA VAL A 100 -32.41 -13.54 7.40
C VAL A 100 -31.97 -12.85 8.69
N TYR A 101 -31.44 -11.67 8.56
CA TYR A 101 -30.93 -10.87 9.68
C TYR A 101 -31.97 -9.81 10.04
N VAL A 102 -32.44 -9.87 11.29
CA VAL A 102 -33.43 -8.93 11.82
C VAL A 102 -32.79 -8.11 12.94
N ALA A 103 -32.87 -6.77 12.81
CA ALA A 103 -32.44 -5.88 13.86
C ALA A 103 -33.49 -5.84 14.98
N ASP A 104 -33.06 -5.99 16.23
CA ASP A 104 -33.94 -5.86 17.41
C ASP A 104 -33.95 -4.41 17.90
N PRO A 105 -35.08 -3.68 17.72
CA PRO A 105 -35.19 -2.27 18.15
C PRO A 105 -35.13 -2.11 19.69
N ASN A 106 -35.39 -3.17 20.45
CA ASN A 106 -35.39 -3.13 21.91
C ASN A 106 -33.99 -3.31 22.50
N ASN A 107 -33.07 -3.92 21.73
CA ASN A 107 -31.70 -4.12 22.18
C ASN A 107 -30.76 -3.13 21.48
N LYS A 108 -30.50 -2.00 22.14
CA LYS A 108 -29.63 -0.91 21.66
C LYS A 108 -28.24 -1.04 22.25
N LEU A 109 -27.26 -1.25 21.38
CA LEU A 109 -25.86 -1.34 21.74
C LEU A 109 -25.20 0.04 21.59
N THR A 110 -24.81 0.68 22.70
CA THR A 110 -24.22 2.03 22.68
C THR A 110 -22.80 1.96 22.15
N VAL A 111 -22.52 2.73 21.09
CA VAL A 111 -21.17 2.88 20.52
C VAL A 111 -20.40 3.91 21.32
N ARG A 112 -19.20 3.55 21.78
CA ARG A 112 -18.31 4.43 22.54
C ARG A 112 -16.95 4.54 21.89
N LEU A 113 -16.31 5.69 22.09
CA LEU A 113 -14.91 5.91 21.76
C LEU A 113 -14.02 5.26 22.84
N PHE A 114 -12.87 4.76 22.43
CA PHE A 114 -11.88 4.11 23.29
C PHE A 114 -12.46 2.92 24.09
N ALA A 115 -13.39 2.17 23.46
CA ALA A 115 -13.99 1.00 24.05
C ALA A 115 -12.99 -0.12 24.28
N ARG A 116 -13.25 -0.98 25.26
CA ARG A 116 -12.48 -2.21 25.48
C ARG A 116 -12.92 -3.28 24.49
N GLY A 117 -11.95 -4.02 23.96
CA GLY A 117 -12.15 -5.11 23.04
C GLY A 117 -11.15 -6.24 23.24
N TYR A 118 -10.74 -6.90 22.17
CA TYR A 118 -9.71 -7.93 22.24
C TYR A 118 -8.32 -7.34 22.59
N LYS A 119 -7.48 -8.16 23.20
CA LYS A 119 -6.12 -7.74 23.60
C LYS A 119 -5.17 -7.82 22.40
N TYR A 120 -4.44 -6.77 22.14
CA TYR A 120 -3.44 -6.69 21.08
C TYR A 120 -2.18 -5.95 21.54
N LYS A 121 -1.18 -5.88 20.66
CA LYS A 121 0.07 -5.14 20.91
C LYS A 121 0.13 -3.95 19.96
N LEU A 122 -0.20 -2.75 20.45
CA LEU A 122 -0.03 -1.52 19.67
C LEU A 122 1.46 -1.32 19.35
N PHE A 123 1.77 -1.05 18.10
CA PHE A 123 3.13 -0.96 17.55
C PHE A 123 4.02 -2.19 17.83
N GLY A 124 3.42 -3.34 18.15
CA GLY A 124 4.14 -4.59 18.44
C GLY A 124 4.65 -4.75 19.88
N PHE A 125 4.64 -3.70 20.73
CA PHE A 125 5.20 -3.75 22.08
C PHE A 125 4.26 -3.26 23.19
N ILE A 126 3.31 -2.35 22.96
CA ILE A 126 2.39 -1.84 23.96
C ILE A 126 1.16 -2.76 24.04
N ARG A 127 1.01 -3.53 25.11
CA ARG A 127 -0.19 -4.35 25.34
C ARG A 127 -1.36 -3.46 25.74
N THR A 128 -2.46 -3.52 25.00
CA THR A 128 -3.70 -2.79 25.27
C THR A 128 -4.91 -3.59 24.83
N ASP A 129 -6.08 -3.21 25.35
CA ASP A 129 -7.40 -3.73 24.98
C ASP A 129 -8.33 -2.60 24.48
N ARG A 130 -7.77 -1.39 24.28
CA ARG A 130 -8.54 -0.22 23.85
C ARG A 130 -8.53 -0.07 22.34
N HIS A 131 -9.72 0.10 21.76
CA HIS A 131 -9.94 0.35 20.33
C HIS A 131 -10.58 1.71 20.13
N LEU A 132 -10.41 2.32 18.95
CA LEU A 132 -10.94 3.65 18.64
C LEU A 132 -12.46 3.72 18.89
N ILE A 133 -13.19 2.71 18.44
CA ILE A 133 -14.64 2.57 18.62
C ILE A 133 -14.96 1.14 19.03
N GLY A 134 -16.09 0.95 19.67
CA GLY A 134 -16.62 -0.37 20.03
C GLY A 134 -17.91 -0.25 20.82
N VAL A 135 -18.44 -1.38 21.24
CA VAL A 135 -19.64 -1.46 22.07
C VAL A 135 -19.23 -1.94 23.46
N GLU A 136 -19.67 -1.23 24.48
CA GLU A 136 -19.32 -1.54 25.86
C GLU A 136 -20.24 -2.60 26.46
N GLY A 137 -19.68 -3.58 27.16
CA GLY A 137 -20.43 -4.62 27.83
C GLY A 137 -20.93 -5.75 26.91
N ALA A 138 -20.56 -5.68 25.64
CA ALA A 138 -20.98 -6.67 24.65
C ALA A 138 -20.26 -8.01 24.88
N SER A 139 -21.04 -9.08 24.92
CA SER A 139 -20.52 -10.41 24.63
C SER A 139 -20.03 -10.46 23.17
N ALA A 140 -19.25 -11.48 22.80
CA ALA A 140 -18.90 -11.70 21.40
C ALA A 140 -20.16 -11.67 20.49
N ALA A 141 -21.32 -11.99 21.06
CA ALA A 141 -22.63 -11.96 20.39
C ALA A 141 -23.19 -10.57 20.12
N GLU A 142 -22.69 -9.52 20.73
CA GLU A 142 -23.20 -8.15 20.64
C GLU A 142 -22.18 -7.15 20.06
N SER A 143 -21.24 -7.65 19.25
CA SER A 143 -20.19 -6.86 18.62
C SER A 143 -20.74 -5.90 17.55
N LEU A 144 -19.97 -4.90 17.21
CA LEU A 144 -20.24 -3.94 16.14
C LEU A 144 -19.79 -4.52 14.79
N PHE A 145 -20.60 -4.37 13.73
CA PHE A 145 -20.27 -4.81 12.36
C PHE A 145 -20.61 -3.71 11.35
N LEU A 146 -19.77 -2.67 11.30
CA LEU A 146 -19.99 -1.47 10.47
C LEU A 146 -20.10 -1.77 8.98
N LEU A 147 -19.26 -2.66 8.48
CA LEU A 147 -19.23 -3.09 7.08
C LEU A 147 -19.76 -4.52 6.90
N GLY A 148 -20.50 -5.02 7.89
CA GLY A 148 -21.02 -6.39 7.85
C GLY A 148 -19.94 -7.44 8.06
N THR A 149 -20.28 -8.69 7.74
CA THR A 149 -19.40 -9.85 7.88
C THR A 149 -19.15 -10.57 6.57
N ASP A 150 -18.09 -11.36 6.55
CA ASP A 150 -17.72 -12.21 5.41
C ASP A 150 -18.38 -13.61 5.48
N GLU A 151 -18.03 -14.48 4.53
CA GLU A 151 -18.53 -15.86 4.42
C GLU A 151 -18.27 -16.74 5.67
N LYS A 152 -17.33 -16.33 6.54
CA LYS A 152 -16.99 -17.01 7.79
C LYS A 152 -17.51 -16.25 9.03
N GLY A 153 -18.31 -15.21 8.84
CA GLY A 153 -18.83 -14.38 9.92
C GLY A 153 -17.80 -13.46 10.56
N ARG A 154 -16.67 -13.16 9.87
CA ARG A 154 -15.61 -12.28 10.38
C ARG A 154 -15.94 -10.84 10.00
N ASP A 155 -15.63 -9.90 10.88
CA ASP A 155 -15.86 -8.48 10.68
C ASP A 155 -15.04 -7.91 9.51
N VAL A 156 -15.73 -7.37 8.51
CA VAL A 156 -15.12 -6.83 7.29
C VAL A 156 -14.30 -5.58 7.58
N TRP A 157 -14.77 -4.68 8.49
CA TRP A 157 -14.03 -3.47 8.84
C TRP A 157 -12.68 -3.79 9.48
N SER A 158 -12.67 -4.59 10.55
CA SER A 158 -11.45 -4.93 11.27
C SER A 158 -10.44 -5.65 10.37
N ARG A 159 -10.94 -6.54 9.52
CA ARG A 159 -10.13 -7.20 8.50
C ARG A 159 -9.54 -6.19 7.49
N MET A 160 -10.32 -5.21 7.06
CA MET A 160 -9.86 -4.19 6.11
C MET A 160 -8.75 -3.32 6.70
N MET A 161 -8.82 -2.95 8.00
CA MET A 161 -7.76 -2.21 8.68
C MET A 161 -6.45 -3.01 8.69
N VAL A 162 -6.50 -4.29 9.06
CA VAL A 162 -5.32 -5.17 9.07
C VAL A 162 -4.84 -5.47 7.64
N ALA A 163 -5.75 -5.67 6.68
CA ALA A 163 -5.40 -5.85 5.27
C ALA A 163 -4.61 -4.65 4.71
N THR A 164 -5.00 -3.43 5.10
CA THR A 164 -4.29 -2.20 4.72
C THR A 164 -2.82 -2.24 5.13
N ARG A 165 -2.53 -2.69 6.36
CA ARG A 165 -1.15 -2.86 6.83
C ARG A 165 -0.39 -3.87 5.98
N THR A 166 -0.97 -5.04 5.75
CA THR A 166 -0.29 -6.11 4.99
C THR A 166 -0.01 -5.69 3.54
N SER A 167 -1.01 -5.22 2.81
CA SER A 167 -0.86 -4.88 1.39
C SER A 167 0.07 -3.68 1.16
N LEU A 168 0.00 -2.64 2.01
CA LEU A 168 0.89 -1.48 1.89
C LEU A 168 2.34 -1.80 2.28
N THR A 169 2.55 -2.64 3.30
CA THR A 169 3.92 -3.03 3.69
C THR A 169 4.58 -3.92 2.65
N ILE A 170 3.85 -4.86 2.03
CA ILE A 170 4.37 -5.65 0.90
C ILE A 170 4.78 -4.74 -0.25
N GLY A 171 3.89 -3.82 -0.65
CA GLY A 171 4.17 -2.89 -1.73
C GLY A 171 5.43 -2.06 -1.48
N LEU A 172 5.56 -1.49 -0.27
CA LEU A 172 6.71 -0.67 0.11
C LEU A 172 8.02 -1.48 0.14
N VAL A 173 8.01 -2.68 0.76
CA VAL A 173 9.19 -3.54 0.85
C VAL A 173 9.60 -4.04 -0.54
N ALA A 174 8.65 -4.42 -1.39
CA ALA A 174 8.92 -4.84 -2.77
C ALA A 174 9.56 -3.70 -3.58
N VAL A 175 9.08 -2.46 -3.44
CA VAL A 175 9.69 -1.29 -4.09
C VAL A 175 11.08 -1.02 -3.54
N ALA A 176 11.30 -1.10 -2.23
CA ALA A 176 12.61 -0.90 -1.63
C ALA A 176 13.63 -1.92 -2.16
N LEU A 177 13.27 -3.20 -2.23
CA LEU A 177 14.11 -4.24 -2.83
C LEU A 177 14.38 -3.98 -4.31
N SER A 178 13.33 -3.63 -5.07
CA SER A 178 13.45 -3.30 -6.49
C SER A 178 14.31 -2.06 -6.73
N LEU A 179 14.21 -1.05 -5.86
CA LEU A 179 15.02 0.16 -5.91
C LEU A 179 16.50 -0.15 -5.71
N VAL A 180 16.83 -0.93 -4.68
CA VAL A 180 18.22 -1.32 -4.40
C VAL A 180 18.80 -2.09 -5.59
N LEU A 181 18.11 -3.12 -6.08
CA LEU A 181 18.56 -3.91 -7.22
C LEU A 181 18.63 -3.07 -8.50
N GLY A 182 17.62 -2.25 -8.77
CA GLY A 182 17.55 -1.40 -9.96
C GLY A 182 18.65 -0.36 -10.02
N VAL A 183 18.93 0.31 -8.90
CA VAL A 183 20.01 1.32 -8.82
C VAL A 183 21.38 0.66 -8.92
N LEU A 184 21.59 -0.45 -8.20
CA LEU A 184 22.90 -1.15 -8.22
C LEU A 184 23.18 -1.74 -9.60
N LEU A 185 22.29 -2.58 -10.14
CA LEU A 185 22.51 -3.27 -11.41
C LEU A 185 22.42 -2.32 -12.60
N GLY A 186 21.51 -1.35 -12.58
CA GLY A 186 21.42 -0.31 -13.59
C GLY A 186 22.63 0.62 -13.59
N GLY A 187 23.12 1.01 -12.40
CA GLY A 187 24.32 1.81 -12.25
C GLY A 187 25.59 1.09 -12.71
N ILE A 188 25.75 -0.19 -12.33
CA ILE A 188 26.88 -1.02 -12.79
C ILE A 188 26.82 -1.18 -14.32
N SER A 189 25.66 -1.51 -14.87
CA SER A 189 25.42 -1.66 -16.31
C SER A 189 25.79 -0.39 -17.08
N GLY A 190 25.27 0.77 -16.67
CA GLY A 190 25.52 2.05 -17.35
C GLY A 190 26.94 2.61 -17.16
N PHE A 191 27.56 2.38 -16.01
CA PHE A 191 28.90 2.89 -15.72
C PHE A 191 30.01 2.09 -16.41
N TYR A 192 29.99 0.74 -16.30
CA TYR A 192 31.05 -0.10 -16.85
C TYR A 192 30.86 -0.41 -18.33
N GLY A 193 29.63 -0.53 -18.82
CA GLY A 193 29.37 -0.87 -20.23
C GLY A 193 29.87 -2.26 -20.65
N GLY A 194 30.07 -2.45 -21.95
CA GLY A 194 30.67 -3.66 -22.53
C GLY A 194 29.98 -4.96 -22.17
N ALA A 195 30.75 -6.00 -21.83
CA ALA A 195 30.23 -7.33 -21.51
C ALA A 195 29.32 -7.33 -20.24
N ILE A 196 29.64 -6.52 -19.24
CA ILE A 196 28.83 -6.39 -18.00
C ILE A 196 27.44 -5.86 -18.33
N ASP A 197 27.39 -4.79 -19.13
CA ASP A 197 26.14 -4.22 -19.59
C ASP A 197 25.33 -5.25 -20.40
N SER A 198 25.95 -5.88 -21.38
CA SER A 198 25.30 -6.91 -22.22
C SER A 198 24.72 -8.05 -21.39
N THR A 199 25.43 -8.53 -20.37
CA THR A 199 24.97 -9.61 -19.48
C THR A 199 23.76 -9.17 -18.67
N ILE A 200 23.82 -7.98 -18.04
CA ILE A 200 22.70 -7.44 -17.24
C ILE A 200 21.47 -7.20 -18.13
N GLN A 201 21.66 -6.61 -19.33
CA GLN A 201 20.53 -6.38 -20.24
C GLN A 201 19.93 -7.70 -20.72
N ARG A 202 20.73 -8.73 -21.00
CA ARG A 202 20.24 -10.05 -21.40
C ARG A 202 19.41 -10.69 -20.26
N LEU A 203 19.86 -10.57 -19.01
CA LEU A 203 19.10 -11.04 -17.85
C LEU A 203 17.74 -10.30 -17.75
N ILE A 204 17.74 -8.98 -17.93
CA ILE A 204 16.52 -8.17 -17.94
C ILE A 204 15.59 -8.62 -19.09
N GLU A 205 16.11 -8.86 -20.28
CA GLU A 205 15.33 -9.32 -21.44
C GLU A 205 14.67 -10.69 -21.15
N ILE A 206 15.41 -11.65 -20.59
CA ILE A 206 14.88 -12.97 -20.21
C ILE A 206 13.74 -12.81 -19.19
N LEU A 207 13.95 -12.04 -18.13
CA LEU A 207 12.91 -11.82 -17.11
C LEU A 207 11.68 -11.10 -17.67
N ARG A 208 11.84 -10.23 -18.66
CA ARG A 208 10.75 -9.47 -19.29
C ARG A 208 10.07 -10.20 -20.45
N SER A 209 10.71 -11.21 -21.04
CA SER A 209 10.09 -12.03 -22.10
C SER A 209 8.98 -12.93 -21.57
N ILE A 210 9.04 -13.30 -20.29
CA ILE A 210 7.99 -14.11 -19.66
C ILE A 210 6.84 -13.21 -19.23
N PRO A 211 5.58 -13.51 -19.62
CA PRO A 211 4.41 -12.76 -19.15
C PRO A 211 4.37 -12.75 -17.60
N THR A 212 4.08 -11.59 -17.04
CA THR A 212 4.24 -11.34 -15.60
C THR A 212 3.39 -12.27 -14.72
N ILE A 213 2.11 -12.43 -15.07
CA ILE A 213 1.18 -13.27 -14.27
C ILE A 213 1.61 -14.75 -14.30
N PRO A 214 1.86 -15.39 -15.45
CA PRO A 214 2.39 -16.76 -15.51
C PRO A 214 3.71 -16.94 -14.75
N LEU A 215 4.63 -15.98 -14.81
CA LEU A 215 5.87 -16.03 -14.04
C LEU A 215 5.58 -16.10 -12.53
N TRP A 216 4.77 -15.19 -12.05
CA TRP A 216 4.38 -15.14 -10.64
C TRP A 216 3.62 -16.39 -10.21
N MET A 217 2.71 -16.89 -11.06
CA MET A 217 1.96 -18.13 -10.82
C MET A 217 2.89 -19.32 -10.64
N GLY A 218 3.84 -19.48 -11.57
CA GLY A 218 4.82 -20.58 -11.52
C GLY A 218 5.69 -20.53 -10.26
N MET A 219 6.17 -19.34 -9.88
CA MET A 219 6.97 -19.17 -8.67
C MET A 219 6.15 -19.40 -7.39
N ALA A 220 4.94 -18.88 -7.32
CA ALA A 220 4.06 -19.06 -6.16
C ALA A 220 3.58 -20.52 -6.00
N ALA A 221 3.40 -21.25 -7.10
CA ALA A 221 3.05 -22.67 -7.08
C ALA A 221 4.16 -23.56 -6.49
N ALA A 222 5.41 -23.08 -6.51
CA ALA A 222 6.56 -23.78 -5.94
C ALA A 222 6.68 -23.63 -4.42
N PHE A 223 5.87 -22.76 -3.78
CA PHE A 223 5.93 -22.56 -2.34
C PHE A 223 5.37 -23.76 -1.58
N PRO A 224 6.11 -24.29 -0.59
CA PRO A 224 5.60 -25.34 0.28
C PRO A 224 4.32 -24.92 0.98
N ARG A 225 3.37 -25.86 1.13
CA ARG A 225 2.08 -25.58 1.78
C ARG A 225 2.20 -25.37 3.29
N GLU A 226 3.28 -25.87 3.87
CA GLU A 226 3.62 -25.83 5.29
C GLU A 226 4.20 -24.47 5.75
N TRP A 227 4.51 -23.60 4.79
CA TRP A 227 5.10 -22.30 5.11
C TRP A 227 4.14 -21.44 5.94
N SER A 228 4.71 -20.77 6.93
CA SER A 228 3.98 -19.79 7.75
C SER A 228 3.53 -18.58 6.91
N VAL A 229 2.59 -17.81 7.46
CA VAL A 229 2.10 -16.58 6.81
C VAL A 229 3.25 -15.62 6.53
N GLU A 230 4.20 -15.50 7.47
CA GLU A 230 5.36 -14.62 7.34
C GLU A 230 6.31 -15.10 6.23
N GLN A 231 6.54 -16.40 6.12
CA GLN A 231 7.39 -16.97 5.05
C GLN A 231 6.77 -16.71 3.68
N ILE A 232 5.47 -16.92 3.53
CA ILE A 232 4.74 -16.62 2.29
C ILE A 232 4.77 -15.12 2.00
N TYR A 233 4.61 -14.26 3.01
CA TYR A 233 4.70 -12.81 2.88
C TYR A 233 6.04 -12.39 2.27
N PHE A 234 7.17 -12.85 2.83
CA PHE A 234 8.50 -12.52 2.31
C PHE A 234 8.74 -13.11 0.92
N ALA A 235 8.32 -14.35 0.69
CA ALA A 235 8.50 -15.01 -0.61
C ALA A 235 7.75 -14.25 -1.73
N ILE A 236 6.49 -13.88 -1.52
CA ILE A 236 5.72 -13.08 -2.49
C ILE A 236 6.36 -11.72 -2.72
N THR A 237 6.82 -11.06 -1.65
CA THR A 237 7.51 -9.77 -1.76
C THR A 237 8.76 -9.89 -2.65
N ILE A 238 9.56 -10.95 -2.48
CA ILE A 238 10.75 -11.22 -3.30
C ILE A 238 10.34 -11.51 -4.75
N VAL A 239 9.33 -12.34 -4.98
CA VAL A 239 8.82 -12.67 -6.33
C VAL A 239 8.39 -11.42 -7.09
N ILE A 240 7.65 -10.54 -6.45
CA ILE A 240 7.20 -9.28 -7.04
C ILE A 240 8.42 -8.38 -7.32
N ALA A 241 9.34 -8.24 -6.36
CA ALA A 241 10.53 -7.42 -6.49
C ALA A 241 11.47 -7.94 -7.59
N LEU A 242 11.57 -9.25 -7.79
CA LEU A 242 12.41 -9.87 -8.83
C LEU A 242 12.06 -9.40 -10.24
N ARG A 243 10.83 -9.04 -10.49
CA ARG A 243 10.39 -8.46 -11.76
C ARG A 243 10.51 -6.93 -11.75
N GLY A 244 10.22 -6.30 -10.61
CA GLY A 244 10.10 -4.86 -10.46
C GLY A 244 11.39 -4.09 -10.75
N TRP A 245 12.56 -4.62 -10.32
CA TRP A 245 13.84 -3.93 -10.50
C TRP A 245 14.23 -3.71 -11.96
N THR A 246 13.74 -4.54 -12.90
CA THR A 246 14.16 -4.52 -14.31
C THR A 246 13.83 -3.22 -15.04
N GLY A 247 12.69 -2.59 -14.71
CA GLY A 247 12.30 -1.28 -15.25
C GLY A 247 13.22 -0.18 -14.78
N LEU A 248 13.36 -0.06 -13.47
CA LEU A 248 14.22 0.94 -12.83
C LEU A 248 15.69 0.79 -13.25
N ALA A 249 16.19 -0.44 -13.37
CA ALA A 249 17.56 -0.67 -13.83
C ALA A 249 17.82 -0.10 -15.24
N ARG A 250 16.87 -0.21 -16.16
CA ARG A 250 16.98 0.41 -17.50
C ARG A 250 16.98 1.94 -17.44
N GLU A 251 16.15 2.52 -16.60
CA GLU A 251 16.09 3.99 -16.41
C GLU A 251 17.40 4.49 -15.81
N VAL A 252 17.88 3.87 -14.74
CA VAL A 252 19.16 4.20 -14.09
C VAL A 252 20.32 4.02 -15.06
N ARG A 253 20.36 2.92 -15.81
CA ARG A 253 21.37 2.69 -16.84
C ARG A 253 21.41 3.83 -17.86
N GLY A 254 20.24 4.23 -18.39
CA GLY A 254 20.16 5.34 -19.34
C GLY A 254 20.73 6.64 -18.79
N ARG A 255 20.42 6.97 -17.54
CA ARG A 255 20.99 8.15 -16.86
C ARG A 255 22.49 8.03 -16.64
N PHE A 256 23.00 6.86 -16.25
CA PHE A 256 24.43 6.63 -16.08
C PHE A 256 25.23 6.77 -17.38
N LEU A 257 24.67 6.28 -18.50
CA LEU A 257 25.28 6.42 -19.81
C LEU A 257 25.43 7.91 -20.22
N SER A 258 24.41 8.72 -19.96
CA SER A 258 24.46 10.18 -20.20
C SER A 258 25.43 10.87 -19.23
N LEU A 259 25.31 10.63 -17.93
CA LEU A 259 26.11 11.29 -16.91
C LEU A 259 27.59 10.95 -16.97
N ARG A 260 27.95 9.78 -17.49
CA ARG A 260 29.34 9.35 -17.61
C ARG A 260 30.19 10.29 -18.46
N GLU A 261 29.58 11.00 -19.40
CA GLU A 261 30.22 11.90 -20.34
C GLU A 261 30.18 13.36 -19.88
N GLU A 262 29.58 13.65 -18.72
CA GLU A 262 29.49 14.99 -18.15
C GLU A 262 30.83 15.44 -17.53
N ASP A 263 31.11 16.76 -17.62
CA ASP A 263 32.36 17.37 -17.16
C ASP A 263 32.68 17.08 -15.70
N PHE A 264 31.69 17.08 -14.81
CA PHE A 264 31.90 16.82 -13.39
C PHE A 264 32.36 15.40 -13.09
N VAL A 265 31.95 14.41 -13.90
CA VAL A 265 32.38 13.01 -13.79
C VAL A 265 33.81 12.87 -14.31
N THR A 266 34.10 13.47 -15.48
CA THR A 266 35.43 13.51 -16.06
C THR A 266 36.44 14.22 -15.13
N ALA A 267 36.06 15.35 -14.53
CA ALA A 267 36.89 16.06 -13.55
C ALA A 267 37.15 15.21 -12.29
N ALA A 268 36.14 14.46 -11.80
CA ALA A 268 36.34 13.60 -10.65
C ALA A 268 37.27 12.40 -10.96
N ASP A 269 37.22 11.85 -12.19
CA ASP A 269 38.13 10.78 -12.63
C ASP A 269 39.57 11.31 -12.76
N LEU A 270 39.76 12.45 -13.39
CA LEU A 270 41.06 13.13 -13.50
C LEU A 270 41.66 13.51 -12.13
N ALA A 271 40.80 13.83 -11.15
CA ALA A 271 41.21 14.06 -9.76
C ALA A 271 41.55 12.77 -8.99
N GLY A 272 41.53 11.59 -9.65
CA GLY A 272 41.89 10.31 -9.06
C GLY A 272 40.82 9.72 -8.10
N CYS A 273 39.56 10.16 -8.20
CA CYS A 273 38.50 9.58 -7.40
C CYS A 273 38.25 8.11 -7.76
N SER A 274 38.06 7.27 -6.74
CA SER A 274 37.69 5.88 -6.98
C SER A 274 36.32 5.79 -7.68
N ARG A 275 36.14 4.80 -8.55
CA ARG A 275 34.87 4.53 -9.29
C ARG A 275 33.65 4.45 -8.36
N LYS A 276 33.79 3.82 -7.19
CA LYS A 276 32.74 3.79 -6.17
C LYS A 276 32.35 5.20 -5.70
N ARG A 277 33.35 6.07 -5.47
CA ARG A 277 33.11 7.45 -5.04
C ARG A 277 32.40 8.26 -6.13
N ILE A 278 32.78 8.07 -7.39
CA ILE A 278 32.13 8.73 -8.54
C ILE A 278 30.66 8.31 -8.61
N ILE A 279 30.36 7.02 -8.55
CA ILE A 279 28.99 6.48 -8.61
C ILE A 279 28.14 7.02 -7.44
N PHE A 280 28.56 6.75 -6.21
CA PHE A 280 27.69 7.00 -5.05
C PHE A 280 27.68 8.46 -4.57
N ARG A 281 28.74 9.22 -4.79
CA ARG A 281 28.82 10.60 -4.29
C ARG A 281 28.59 11.68 -5.36
N HIS A 282 28.76 11.34 -6.63
CA HIS A 282 28.60 12.30 -7.72
C HIS A 282 27.43 11.94 -8.63
N MET A 283 27.35 10.71 -9.17
CA MET A 283 26.34 10.37 -10.16
C MET A 283 24.96 10.13 -9.55
N ILE A 284 24.80 9.24 -8.55
CA ILE A 284 23.49 8.94 -7.95
C ILE A 284 22.82 10.19 -7.38
N PRO A 285 23.48 11.05 -6.60
CA PRO A 285 22.87 12.28 -6.08
C PRO A 285 22.40 13.26 -7.16
N SER A 286 23.07 13.30 -8.33
CA SER A 286 22.70 14.23 -9.40
C SER A 286 21.32 13.97 -10.02
N PHE A 287 20.77 12.75 -9.90
CA PHE A 287 19.43 12.40 -10.39
C PHE A 287 18.52 11.73 -9.34
N GLN A 288 18.82 11.93 -8.07
CA GLN A 288 18.04 11.33 -6.97
C GLN A 288 16.55 11.70 -7.01
N SER A 289 16.21 12.91 -7.48
CA SER A 289 14.80 13.33 -7.65
C SER A 289 14.06 12.42 -8.60
N HIS A 290 14.69 12.03 -9.71
CA HIS A 290 14.13 11.09 -10.67
C HIS A 290 13.97 9.68 -10.07
N ILE A 291 14.96 9.21 -9.30
CA ILE A 291 14.87 7.92 -8.60
C ILE A 291 13.68 7.91 -7.64
N ILE A 292 13.47 8.99 -6.87
CA ILE A 292 12.35 9.10 -5.92
C ILE A 292 11.02 9.06 -6.67
N ALA A 293 10.88 9.81 -7.76
CA ALA A 293 9.68 9.82 -8.59
C ALA A 293 9.38 8.43 -9.18
N ALA A 294 10.38 7.77 -9.79
CA ALA A 294 10.26 6.44 -10.35
C ALA A 294 9.91 5.38 -9.30
N ALA A 295 10.52 5.43 -8.11
CA ALA A 295 10.20 4.55 -7.00
C ALA A 295 8.75 4.76 -6.52
N THR A 296 8.30 6.01 -6.38
CA THR A 296 6.93 6.32 -5.96
C THR A 296 5.89 5.80 -6.96
N LEU A 297 6.12 5.98 -8.25
CA LEU A 297 5.25 5.46 -9.32
C LEU A 297 5.27 3.92 -9.40
N SER A 298 6.29 3.26 -8.85
CA SER A 298 6.35 1.80 -8.80
C SER A 298 5.50 1.19 -7.68
N ILE A 299 5.18 1.94 -6.62
CA ILE A 299 4.42 1.43 -5.46
C ILE A 299 3.04 0.90 -5.85
N PRO A 300 2.20 1.63 -6.63
CA PRO A 300 0.90 1.13 -7.07
C PRO A 300 0.99 -0.21 -7.81
N ALA A 301 1.97 -0.34 -8.69
CA ALA A 301 2.17 -1.57 -9.46
C ALA A 301 2.50 -2.77 -8.56
N MET A 302 3.28 -2.57 -7.48
CA MET A 302 3.61 -3.64 -6.52
C MET A 302 2.40 -4.02 -5.65
N ILE A 303 1.59 -3.03 -5.23
CA ILE A 303 0.34 -3.27 -4.49
C ILE A 303 -0.64 -4.06 -5.35
N LEU A 304 -0.83 -3.66 -6.61
CA LEU A 304 -1.70 -4.37 -7.55
C LEU A 304 -1.19 -5.78 -7.85
N ALA A 305 0.14 -5.98 -7.91
CA ALA A 305 0.75 -7.28 -8.10
C ALA A 305 0.43 -8.25 -6.94
N GLU A 306 0.59 -7.81 -5.68
CA GLU A 306 0.20 -8.58 -4.49
C GLU A 306 -1.30 -8.87 -4.52
N THR A 307 -2.10 -7.83 -4.73
CA THR A 307 -3.56 -7.96 -4.75
C THR A 307 -4.02 -8.97 -5.82
N ALA A 308 -3.46 -8.91 -7.03
CA ALA A 308 -3.79 -9.84 -8.11
C ALA A 308 -3.39 -11.28 -7.79
N LEU A 309 -2.17 -11.50 -7.27
CA LEU A 309 -1.71 -12.82 -6.87
C LEU A 309 -2.58 -13.42 -5.76
N SER A 310 -2.87 -12.65 -4.73
CA SER A 310 -3.69 -13.10 -3.61
C SER A 310 -5.15 -13.29 -4.02
N TYR A 311 -5.69 -12.44 -4.89
CA TYR A 311 -6.99 -12.60 -5.51
C TYR A 311 -7.11 -13.92 -6.27
N LEU A 312 -6.11 -14.30 -7.05
CA LEU A 312 -6.05 -15.56 -7.79
C LEU A 312 -5.79 -16.79 -6.88
N GLY A 313 -5.60 -16.59 -5.58
CA GLY A 313 -5.31 -17.66 -4.62
C GLY A 313 -3.89 -18.21 -4.68
N LEU A 314 -2.99 -17.50 -5.37
CA LEU A 314 -1.59 -17.87 -5.56
C LEU A 314 -0.64 -17.08 -4.66
N GLY A 315 -1.13 -15.95 -4.14
CA GLY A 315 -0.44 -15.09 -3.21
C GLY A 315 -0.63 -15.50 -1.76
N LEU A 316 -0.89 -14.50 -0.92
CA LEU A 316 -1.31 -14.73 0.46
C LEU A 316 -2.62 -15.52 0.49
N ARG A 317 -2.72 -16.41 1.48
CA ARG A 317 -3.89 -17.27 1.69
C ARG A 317 -4.36 -17.17 3.15
N PRO A 318 -5.64 -17.41 3.45
CA PRO A 318 -6.07 -17.51 4.84
C PRO A 318 -5.17 -18.47 5.65
N PRO A 319 -4.77 -18.14 6.90
CA PRO A 319 -5.30 -17.08 7.73
C PRO A 319 -4.74 -15.66 7.48
N ALA A 320 -3.82 -15.47 6.53
CA ALA A 320 -3.33 -14.13 6.18
C ALA A 320 -4.49 -13.20 5.76
N ILE A 321 -4.31 -11.91 6.02
CA ILE A 321 -5.31 -10.89 5.72
C ILE A 321 -4.63 -9.82 4.87
N SER A 322 -5.06 -9.71 3.60
CA SER A 322 -4.67 -8.63 2.67
C SER A 322 -5.90 -8.22 1.84
N TRP A 323 -5.80 -7.10 1.15
CA TRP A 323 -6.87 -6.68 0.24
C TRP A 323 -7.16 -7.73 -0.84
N GLY A 324 -6.12 -8.37 -1.39
CA GLY A 324 -6.25 -9.44 -2.37
C GLY A 324 -6.98 -10.67 -1.81
N VAL A 325 -6.64 -11.10 -0.59
CA VAL A 325 -7.33 -12.20 0.10
C VAL A 325 -8.80 -11.86 0.39
N MET A 326 -9.11 -10.60 0.73
CA MET A 326 -10.50 -10.18 0.93
C MET A 326 -11.27 -10.15 -0.40
N LEU A 327 -10.63 -9.65 -1.45
CA LEU A 327 -11.23 -9.63 -2.80
C LEU A 327 -11.43 -11.02 -3.40
N GLN A 328 -10.68 -12.03 -2.98
CA GLN A 328 -10.87 -13.41 -3.44
C GLN A 328 -12.28 -13.92 -3.14
N GLN A 329 -12.90 -13.48 -2.04
CA GLN A 329 -14.26 -13.89 -1.66
C GLN A 329 -15.33 -13.37 -2.63
N VAL A 330 -15.06 -12.27 -3.35
CA VAL A 330 -15.99 -11.71 -4.35
C VAL A 330 -15.84 -12.29 -5.76
N GLN A 331 -15.02 -13.32 -5.94
CA GLN A 331 -14.98 -14.08 -7.21
C GLN A 331 -16.29 -14.84 -7.48
N ASN A 332 -16.99 -15.23 -6.41
CA ASN A 332 -18.27 -15.88 -6.54
C ASN A 332 -19.38 -14.84 -6.79
N VAL A 333 -19.99 -14.90 -7.97
CA VAL A 333 -21.08 -13.99 -8.38
C VAL A 333 -22.27 -14.08 -7.42
N GLU A 334 -22.57 -15.26 -6.90
CA GLU A 334 -23.64 -15.43 -5.91
C GLU A 334 -23.32 -14.70 -4.59
N ALA A 335 -22.07 -14.77 -4.12
CA ALA A 335 -21.64 -14.06 -2.93
C ALA A 335 -21.78 -12.53 -3.12
N VAL A 336 -21.45 -12.00 -4.29
CA VAL A 336 -21.59 -10.57 -4.60
C VAL A 336 -23.07 -10.17 -4.68
N ALA A 337 -23.90 -10.96 -5.34
CA ALA A 337 -25.33 -10.67 -5.48
C ALA A 337 -26.07 -10.67 -4.13
N LEU A 338 -25.66 -11.54 -3.21
CA LEU A 338 -26.28 -11.67 -1.88
C LEU A 338 -25.60 -10.75 -0.83
N SER A 339 -24.34 -10.35 -1.06
CA SER A 339 -23.52 -9.63 -0.07
C SER A 339 -22.66 -8.55 -0.74
N PRO A 340 -23.30 -7.53 -1.38
CA PRO A 340 -22.58 -6.52 -2.17
C PRO A 340 -21.59 -5.68 -1.35
N TRP A 341 -21.75 -5.62 -0.02
CA TRP A 341 -20.81 -4.91 0.86
C TRP A 341 -19.40 -5.50 0.86
N LEU A 342 -19.21 -6.76 0.45
CA LEU A 342 -17.88 -7.37 0.33
C LEU A 342 -17.01 -6.66 -0.72
N LEU A 343 -17.64 -6.00 -1.72
CA LEU A 343 -16.94 -5.18 -2.71
C LEU A 343 -16.24 -3.96 -2.10
N VAL A 344 -16.58 -3.57 -0.87
CA VAL A 344 -15.92 -2.45 -0.18
C VAL A 344 -14.42 -2.67 -0.03
N SER A 345 -13.96 -3.93 -0.05
CA SER A 345 -12.52 -4.25 -0.02
C SER A 345 -11.74 -3.80 -1.26
N ALA A 346 -12.42 -3.48 -2.38
CA ALA A 346 -11.80 -2.88 -3.56
C ALA A 346 -11.52 -1.38 -3.39
N VAL A 347 -12.28 -0.69 -2.54
CA VAL A 347 -12.18 0.77 -2.38
C VAL A 347 -10.78 1.22 -1.95
N PRO A 348 -10.16 0.67 -0.89
CA PRO A 348 -8.82 1.09 -0.49
C PRO A 348 -7.77 0.80 -1.57
N VAL A 349 -7.90 -0.28 -2.34
CA VAL A 349 -6.98 -0.57 -3.46
C VAL A 349 -7.06 0.52 -4.53
N ILE A 350 -8.27 0.90 -4.93
CA ILE A 350 -8.50 1.95 -5.93
C ILE A 350 -7.98 3.29 -5.43
N VAL A 351 -8.38 3.70 -4.23
CA VAL A 351 -8.02 5.01 -3.66
C VAL A 351 -6.52 5.15 -3.48
N VAL A 352 -5.86 4.13 -2.93
CA VAL A 352 -4.41 4.15 -2.71
C VAL A 352 -3.64 4.16 -4.04
N THR A 353 -4.06 3.34 -5.00
CA THR A 353 -3.43 3.28 -6.33
C THR A 353 -3.51 4.64 -7.02
N LEU A 354 -4.68 5.27 -7.03
CA LEU A 354 -4.86 6.60 -7.60
C LEU A 354 -4.04 7.66 -6.84
N ALA A 355 -4.03 7.61 -5.51
CA ALA A 355 -3.29 8.56 -4.69
C ALA A 355 -1.77 8.47 -4.95
N PHE A 356 -1.21 7.26 -5.02
CA PHE A 356 0.21 7.11 -5.35
C PHE A 356 0.55 7.54 -6.77
N ASN A 357 -0.33 7.28 -7.76
CA ASN A 357 -0.12 7.75 -9.12
C ASN A 357 -0.10 9.28 -9.18
N PHE A 358 -1.11 9.97 -8.63
CA PHE A 358 -1.14 11.44 -8.61
C PHE A 358 0.03 12.05 -7.82
N MET A 359 0.43 11.43 -6.70
CA MET A 359 1.60 11.87 -5.94
C MET A 359 2.87 11.67 -6.74
N GLY A 360 3.02 10.51 -7.41
CA GLY A 360 4.18 10.17 -8.22
C GLY A 360 4.32 11.06 -9.47
N ASP A 361 3.21 11.35 -10.15
CA ASP A 361 3.19 12.27 -11.29
C ASP A 361 3.63 13.67 -10.85
N GLY A 362 3.10 14.19 -9.74
CA GLY A 362 3.53 15.48 -9.21
C GLY A 362 5.00 15.50 -8.77
N LEU A 363 5.54 14.40 -8.26
CA LEU A 363 6.97 14.27 -7.96
C LEU A 363 7.81 14.22 -9.24
N ARG A 364 7.34 13.55 -10.28
CA ARG A 364 7.99 13.49 -11.59
C ARG A 364 8.06 14.85 -12.24
N ASP A 365 6.93 15.57 -12.28
CA ASP A 365 6.86 16.93 -12.83
C ASP A 365 7.76 17.91 -12.06
N ALA A 366 7.79 17.77 -10.73
CA ALA A 366 8.66 18.58 -9.90
C ALA A 366 10.16 18.24 -10.06
N ALA A 367 10.48 17.00 -10.44
CA ALA A 367 11.85 16.54 -10.67
C ALA A 367 12.39 16.93 -12.04
N ASP A 368 11.51 17.30 -13.00
CA ASP A 368 11.91 17.73 -14.33
C ASP A 368 12.49 19.16 -14.27
N PRO A 369 13.79 19.36 -14.62
CA PRO A 369 14.39 20.69 -14.63
C PRO A 369 13.80 21.61 -15.70
N TYR A 370 13.25 21.05 -16.77
CA TYR A 370 12.74 21.76 -17.95
C TYR A 370 11.20 21.85 -17.98
N GLY A 371 10.53 21.29 -17.01
CA GLY A 371 9.06 21.43 -16.87
C GLY A 371 8.68 22.88 -16.57
N VAL A 372 7.90 23.49 -17.45
CA VAL A 372 7.37 24.87 -17.36
C VAL A 372 6.27 24.93 -16.30
#